data_db3cf5e167f1659a176a51ca8a5033d9
#
_entry.id   db3cf5e167f1659a176a51ca8a5033d9
#
_cell.length_a   1.000
_cell.length_b   1.000
_cell.length_c   1.000
_cell.angle_alpha   90.00
_cell.angle_beta   90.00
_cell.angle_gamma   90.00
#
_symmetry.space_group_name_H-M   'P 1'
#
loop_
_entity.id
_entity.type
_entity.pdbx_description
1 polymer ?
#
loop_
_entity_poly.entity_id
_entity_poly.type
_entity_poly.pdbx_seq_one_letter_code
_entity_poly.pdbx_strand_id
1 'polypeptide(L)'
;GASGGDAAASGFTVSAGGSTVLGFSFSGATISSGCGTLTNLTLNGTATGLSGITVSDSDANSVPFEYYDGSGSGNLGECTVQVIHNSASPTVDIYLDGALAIEGFEYRAATGLLTLPTAFTVGIAPAGGAVIADFPFELADGGSYVVVATGLLGDNTTPFDLAATATTFGSSGSDVVGLEIYHGSTDAPAVDIYANGSALLTDFSYGDFSGFVEVPAADYVLGVAPAGGDPIAGFTAPLSGLGGGSAVVFASGFLSGDDPAFGLFAALNDGMVLELSALEQDC
;
A
#
# COMPACT_ATOMS: atom_id res chain seq x y z
N GLY A 1 -12.57 28.68 25.18
CA GLY A 1 -11.24 29.27 25.12
C GLY A 1 -10.36 28.56 24.15
N ALA A 2 -9.21 29.17 23.78
CA ALA A 2 -8.22 28.54 22.93
C ALA A 2 -6.83 28.71 23.57
N SER A 3 -5.96 27.70 23.51
CA SER A 3 -4.63 27.74 24.13
C SER A 3 -3.72 26.61 23.63
N GLY A 4 -2.41 26.82 23.75
CA GLY A 4 -1.39 25.81 23.44
C GLY A 4 -1.24 25.50 21.94
N GLY A 5 -0.66 24.33 21.64
CA GLY A 5 -0.36 23.87 20.29
C GLY A 5 0.77 24.64 19.60
N ASP A 6 0.96 24.34 18.31
CA ASP A 6 2.02 24.93 17.48
C ASP A 6 1.87 26.42 17.30
N ALA A 7 0.65 26.96 17.34
CA ALA A 7 0.40 28.39 17.31
C ALA A 7 1.03 29.10 18.51
N ALA A 8 0.80 28.60 19.73
CA ALA A 8 1.39 29.17 20.93
C ALA A 8 2.91 28.97 20.96
N ALA A 9 3.41 27.81 20.56
CA ALA A 9 4.84 27.50 20.48
C ALA A 9 5.58 28.44 19.50
N SER A 10 4.91 28.83 18.40
CA SER A 10 5.43 29.78 17.40
C SER A 10 5.19 31.25 17.78
N GLY A 11 4.67 31.56 18.96
CA GLY A 11 4.46 32.92 19.43
C GLY A 11 3.23 33.62 18.86
N PHE A 12 2.25 32.89 18.37
CA PHE A 12 0.94 33.43 17.98
C PHE A 12 0.10 33.79 19.21
N THR A 13 -0.64 34.84 19.11
CA THR A 13 -1.73 35.15 20.01
C THR A 13 -2.99 34.48 19.48
N VAL A 14 -3.57 33.58 20.27
CA VAL A 14 -4.82 32.91 19.91
C VAL A 14 -5.94 33.43 20.84
N SER A 15 -7.03 33.88 20.23
CA SER A 15 -8.21 34.40 20.91
C SER A 15 -9.45 33.66 20.45
N ALA A 16 -10.33 33.29 21.38
CA ALA A 16 -11.61 32.67 21.10
C ALA A 16 -12.74 33.51 21.69
N GLY A 17 -13.76 33.79 20.88
CA GLY A 17 -14.94 34.55 21.29
C GLY A 17 -16.18 34.11 20.52
N GLY A 18 -17.23 33.75 21.23
CA GLY A 18 -18.45 33.17 20.62
C GLY A 18 -18.14 31.89 19.86
N SER A 19 -18.41 31.86 18.56
CA SER A 19 -18.12 30.75 17.65
C SER A 19 -16.86 30.95 16.82
N THR A 20 -16.06 32.00 17.09
CA THR A 20 -14.89 32.36 16.28
C THR A 20 -13.60 32.15 17.07
N VAL A 21 -12.61 31.58 16.41
CA VAL A 21 -11.23 31.48 16.88
C VAL A 21 -10.34 32.27 15.92
N LEU A 22 -9.49 33.14 16.46
CA LEU A 22 -8.55 33.96 15.70
C LEU A 22 -7.14 33.74 16.23
N GLY A 23 -6.21 33.39 15.35
CA GLY A 23 -4.78 33.30 15.63
C GLY A 23 -4.02 34.30 14.79
N PHE A 24 -3.11 35.10 15.40
CA PHE A 24 -2.28 36.08 14.69
C PHE A 24 -0.94 36.29 15.38
N SER A 25 0.03 36.75 14.61
CA SER A 25 1.34 37.16 15.13
C SER A 25 1.62 38.60 14.78
N PHE A 26 1.96 39.41 15.79
CA PHE A 26 2.42 40.78 15.61
C PHE A 26 3.93 40.90 15.30
N SER A 27 4.67 39.80 15.54
CA SER A 27 6.11 39.73 15.30
C SER A 27 6.48 39.20 13.92
N GLY A 28 5.49 38.83 13.09
CA GLY A 28 5.72 38.15 11.81
C GLY A 28 6.15 36.69 11.96
N ALA A 29 5.87 36.07 13.10
CA ALA A 29 6.14 34.66 13.30
C ALA A 29 5.28 33.81 12.36
N THR A 30 5.84 32.71 11.91
CA THR A 30 5.15 31.69 11.06
C THR A 30 5.09 30.37 11.79
N ILE A 31 4.07 29.57 11.47
CA ILE A 31 3.96 28.17 11.88
C ILE A 31 4.53 27.34 10.74
N SER A 32 5.51 26.48 11.03
CA SER A 32 6.10 25.60 10.02
C SER A 32 5.08 24.62 9.47
N SER A 33 5.22 24.25 8.20
CA SER A 33 4.46 23.14 7.62
C SER A 33 4.76 21.84 8.39
N GLY A 34 3.75 21.01 8.59
CA GLY A 34 3.88 19.75 9.32
C GLY A 34 2.55 19.29 9.88
N CYS A 35 2.56 18.12 10.51
CA CYS A 35 1.43 17.60 11.27
C CYS A 35 1.58 17.97 12.75
N GLY A 36 0.49 18.38 13.40
CA GLY A 36 0.50 18.73 14.81
C GLY A 36 -0.82 19.34 15.28
N THR A 37 -0.89 19.62 16.57
CA THR A 37 -2.04 20.31 17.14
C THR A 37 -1.85 21.82 17.00
N LEU A 38 -2.57 22.45 16.07
CA LEU A 38 -2.47 23.89 15.87
C LEU A 38 -2.81 24.69 17.13
N THR A 39 -3.94 24.37 17.78
CA THR A 39 -4.36 24.94 19.08
C THR A 39 -5.40 24.06 19.74
N ASN A 40 -5.49 24.08 21.07
CA ASN A 40 -6.51 23.38 21.83
C ASN A 40 -7.71 24.29 22.10
N LEU A 41 -8.92 23.80 21.85
CA LEU A 41 -10.16 24.51 22.10
C LEU A 41 -10.90 23.93 23.31
N THR A 42 -11.27 24.80 24.26
CA THR A 42 -12.18 24.45 25.35
C THR A 42 -13.58 24.93 24.99
N LEU A 43 -14.50 24.00 24.79
CA LEU A 43 -15.87 24.26 24.37
C LEU A 43 -16.85 24.12 25.55
N ASN A 44 -17.95 24.88 25.50
CA ASN A 44 -19.10 24.76 26.43
C ASN A 44 -20.23 23.92 25.78
N GLY A 45 -19.89 22.84 25.11
CA GLY A 45 -20.84 21.98 24.40
C GLY A 45 -20.12 20.93 23.54
N THR A 46 -20.90 20.20 22.76
CA THR A 46 -20.37 19.19 21.83
C THR A 46 -19.78 19.89 20.62
N ALA A 47 -18.56 19.49 20.22
CA ALA A 47 -17.95 19.94 18.99
C ALA A 47 -18.76 19.41 17.77
N THR A 48 -19.08 20.31 16.84
CA THR A 48 -19.83 19.97 15.62
C THR A 48 -19.02 20.16 14.35
N GLY A 49 -17.81 20.72 14.46
CA GLY A 49 -16.90 20.95 13.35
C GLY A 49 -16.38 22.39 13.29
N LEU A 50 -15.59 22.68 12.29
CA LEU A 50 -15.09 24.01 11.95
C LEU A 50 -15.63 24.41 10.57
N SER A 51 -15.95 25.69 10.41
CA SER A 51 -16.38 26.27 9.13
C SER A 51 -15.81 27.67 8.94
N GLY A 52 -15.75 28.14 7.71
CA GLY A 52 -15.22 29.46 7.39
C GLY A 52 -13.73 29.58 7.77
N ILE A 53 -12.96 28.52 7.57
CA ILE A 53 -11.53 28.50 7.86
C ILE A 53 -10.81 29.43 6.87
N THR A 54 -10.03 30.35 7.39
CA THR A 54 -9.17 31.23 6.61
C THR A 54 -7.77 31.18 7.19
N VAL A 55 -6.81 30.80 6.36
CA VAL A 55 -5.37 30.80 6.68
C VAL A 55 -4.66 31.68 5.68
N SER A 56 -3.68 32.43 6.13
CA SER A 56 -2.87 33.29 5.25
C SER A 56 -1.38 32.98 5.42
N ASP A 57 -0.63 33.10 4.33
CA ASP A 57 0.82 33.08 4.35
C ASP A 57 1.42 34.41 4.91
N SER A 58 2.74 34.50 4.92
CA SER A 58 3.46 35.73 5.39
C SER A 58 3.21 36.96 4.51
N ASP A 59 2.77 36.77 3.27
CA ASP A 59 2.49 37.83 2.30
C ASP A 59 1.00 38.19 2.25
N ALA A 60 0.22 37.65 3.20
CA ALA A 60 -1.24 37.79 3.32
C ALA A 60 -2.05 37.18 2.16
N ASN A 61 -1.47 36.25 1.38
CA ASN A 61 -2.23 35.46 0.43
C ASN A 61 -2.98 34.35 1.16
N SER A 62 -4.18 34.04 0.66
CA SER A 62 -4.97 32.93 1.21
C SER A 62 -4.31 31.59 0.90
N VAL A 63 -4.10 30.80 1.96
CA VAL A 63 -3.69 29.39 1.86
C VAL A 63 -4.95 28.54 1.92
N PRO A 64 -5.21 27.65 0.95
CA PRO A 64 -6.37 26.77 1.01
C PRO A 64 -6.27 25.83 2.21
N PHE A 65 -7.31 25.83 3.03
CA PHE A 65 -7.45 24.97 4.21
C PHE A 65 -8.87 24.45 4.30
N GLU A 66 -9.00 23.15 4.50
CA GLU A 66 -10.30 22.48 4.67
C GLU A 66 -10.39 21.83 6.06
N TYR A 67 -11.60 21.73 6.59
CA TYR A 67 -11.86 21.03 7.82
C TYR A 67 -12.04 19.54 7.56
N TYR A 68 -11.23 18.73 8.19
CA TYR A 68 -11.37 17.28 8.19
C TYR A 68 -12.14 16.85 9.45
N ASP A 69 -13.36 16.35 9.29
CA ASP A 69 -14.25 15.93 10.39
C ASP A 69 -14.11 14.44 10.76
N GLY A 70 -13.13 13.75 10.17
CA GLY A 70 -12.95 12.31 10.33
C GLY A 70 -13.96 11.47 9.52
N SER A 71 -14.91 12.11 8.84
CA SER A 71 -15.91 11.43 8.01
C SER A 71 -15.59 11.43 6.50
N GLY A 72 -14.35 11.76 6.14
CA GLY A 72 -13.82 11.57 4.79
C GLY A 72 -14.26 12.59 3.75
N SER A 73 -14.59 13.84 4.12
CA SER A 73 -15.02 14.88 3.18
C SER A 73 -14.16 16.14 3.13
N GLY A 74 -12.95 16.11 3.61
CA GLY A 74 -11.91 17.04 3.16
C GLY A 74 -11.24 16.41 1.93
N ASN A 75 -11.14 17.12 0.83
CA ASN A 75 -10.66 16.65 -0.48
C ASN A 75 -9.17 16.22 -0.46
N LEU A 76 -8.82 15.29 0.44
CA LEU A 76 -7.72 14.39 0.20
C LEU A 76 -8.22 13.50 -0.94
N GLY A 77 -7.56 13.56 -2.09
CA GLY A 77 -7.86 12.65 -3.17
C GLY A 77 -7.96 11.23 -2.66
N GLU A 78 -8.63 10.37 -3.38
CA GLU A 78 -8.74 8.95 -3.04
C GLU A 78 -7.88 8.14 -3.98
N CYS A 79 -7.31 7.06 -3.48
CA CYS A 79 -6.60 6.07 -4.27
C CYS A 79 -7.15 4.67 -4.02
N THR A 80 -6.94 3.77 -4.96
CA THR A 80 -7.31 2.37 -4.84
C THR A 80 -6.07 1.55 -4.49
N VAL A 81 -6.14 0.76 -3.43
CA VAL A 81 -5.00 -0.03 -2.94
C VAL A 81 -5.42 -1.49 -2.75
N GLN A 82 -4.57 -2.42 -3.20
CA GLN A 82 -4.62 -3.82 -2.80
C GLN A 82 -3.40 -4.14 -1.95
N VAL A 83 -3.58 -4.77 -0.80
CA VAL A 83 -2.50 -5.17 0.10
C VAL A 83 -2.32 -6.68 0.05
N ILE A 84 -1.07 -7.14 -0.07
CA ILE A 84 -0.69 -8.56 -0.09
C ILE A 84 0.31 -8.82 1.02
N HIS A 85 0.09 -9.85 1.83
CA HIS A 85 1.04 -10.28 2.85
C HIS A 85 1.96 -11.38 2.32
N ASN A 86 3.16 -11.00 1.91
CA ASN A 86 4.18 -11.92 1.38
C ASN A 86 5.44 -12.03 2.27
N SER A 87 5.35 -11.62 3.53
CA SER A 87 6.39 -11.89 4.54
C SER A 87 6.03 -13.17 5.30
N ALA A 88 6.91 -14.16 5.29
CA ALA A 88 6.62 -15.53 5.76
C ALA A 88 6.20 -15.61 7.23
N SER A 89 6.54 -14.66 8.06
CA SER A 89 6.23 -14.62 9.50
C SER A 89 6.47 -13.21 10.06
N PRO A 90 5.68 -12.79 11.05
CA PRO A 90 4.48 -13.41 11.63
C PRO A 90 3.18 -13.05 10.89
N THR A 91 2.02 -13.66 11.28
CA THR A 91 0.70 -13.07 11.05
C THR A 91 0.65 -11.69 11.68
N VAL A 92 0.10 -10.70 10.99
CA VAL A 92 0.14 -9.31 11.43
C VAL A 92 -1.25 -8.69 11.60
N ASP A 93 -1.32 -7.69 12.47
CA ASP A 93 -2.43 -6.74 12.52
C ASP A 93 -2.00 -5.47 11.78
N ILE A 94 -2.88 -4.94 10.95
CA ILE A 94 -2.64 -3.72 10.16
C ILE A 94 -3.44 -2.57 10.76
N TYR A 95 -2.75 -1.49 11.05
CA TYR A 95 -3.32 -0.23 11.52
C TYR A 95 -3.27 0.80 10.40
N LEU A 96 -4.32 1.59 10.27
CA LEU A 96 -4.38 2.75 9.37
C LEU A 96 -4.54 3.99 10.24
N ASP A 97 -3.58 4.92 10.16
CA ASP A 97 -3.52 6.14 10.97
C ASP A 97 -3.72 5.89 12.48
N GLY A 98 -3.14 4.79 12.97
CA GLY A 98 -3.21 4.35 14.35
C GLY A 98 -4.49 3.62 14.76
N ALA A 99 -5.47 3.46 13.88
CA ALA A 99 -6.66 2.65 14.09
C ALA A 99 -6.50 1.23 13.52
N LEU A 100 -6.91 0.20 14.27
CA LEU A 100 -6.87 -1.19 13.76
C LEU A 100 -7.81 -1.31 12.55
N ALA A 101 -7.23 -1.65 11.39
CA ALA A 101 -7.95 -1.81 10.13
C ALA A 101 -8.16 -3.28 9.76
N ILE A 102 -7.14 -4.12 9.94
CA ILE A 102 -7.22 -5.57 9.65
C ILE A 102 -6.56 -6.32 10.81
N GLU A 103 -7.30 -7.26 11.41
CA GLU A 103 -6.82 -8.14 12.46
C GLU A 103 -6.42 -9.49 11.88
N GLY A 104 -5.28 -10.02 12.29
CA GLY A 104 -4.85 -11.37 11.95
C GLY A 104 -4.62 -11.58 10.44
N PHE A 105 -4.00 -10.65 9.74
CA PHE A 105 -3.70 -10.78 8.32
C PHE A 105 -2.60 -11.82 8.11
N GLU A 106 -2.99 -12.94 7.51
CA GLU A 106 -2.14 -14.11 7.38
C GLU A 106 -1.18 -14.02 6.19
N TYR A 107 -0.08 -14.76 6.26
CA TYR A 107 0.85 -14.95 5.13
C TYR A 107 0.13 -15.50 3.90
N ARG A 108 0.45 -14.97 2.72
CA ARG A 108 -0.20 -15.27 1.42
C ARG A 108 -1.67 -14.84 1.33
N ALA A 109 -2.14 -13.99 2.26
CA ALA A 109 -3.44 -13.34 2.14
C ALA A 109 -3.34 -12.03 1.33
N ALA A 110 -4.46 -11.65 0.72
CA ALA A 110 -4.62 -10.37 0.06
C ALA A 110 -5.93 -9.69 0.49
N THR A 111 -5.97 -8.37 0.44
CA THR A 111 -7.23 -7.63 0.57
C THR A 111 -7.97 -7.59 -0.77
N GLY A 112 -9.28 -7.36 -0.74
CA GLY A 112 -9.96 -6.77 -1.90
C GLY A 112 -9.41 -5.37 -2.20
N LEU A 113 -9.95 -4.72 -3.21
CA LEU A 113 -9.58 -3.34 -3.53
C LEU A 113 -10.13 -2.40 -2.45
N LEU A 114 -9.26 -1.64 -1.81
CA LEU A 114 -9.56 -0.67 -0.76
C LEU A 114 -9.52 0.74 -1.34
N THR A 115 -10.50 1.56 -1.01
CA THR A 115 -10.45 3.00 -1.29
C THR A 115 -9.88 3.69 -0.05
N LEU A 116 -8.73 4.34 -0.18
CA LEU A 116 -8.01 5.01 0.89
C LEU A 116 -7.75 6.48 0.53
N PRO A 117 -7.58 7.37 1.53
CA PRO A 117 -7.05 8.71 1.28
C PRO A 117 -5.67 8.63 0.60
N THR A 118 -5.26 9.68 -0.11
CA THR A 118 -3.95 9.73 -0.77
C THR A 118 -2.77 9.83 0.20
N ALA A 119 -3.00 10.28 1.43
CA ALA A 119 -1.99 10.35 2.48
C ALA A 119 -2.47 9.59 3.71
N PHE A 120 -1.73 8.58 4.14
CA PHE A 120 -2.02 7.74 5.30
C PHE A 120 -0.75 7.06 5.83
N THR A 121 -0.82 6.54 7.05
CA THR A 121 0.26 5.75 7.65
C THR A 121 -0.23 4.34 7.92
N VAL A 122 0.53 3.34 7.44
CA VAL A 122 0.30 1.93 7.76
C VAL A 122 1.18 1.54 8.94
N GLY A 123 0.53 1.20 10.07
CA GLY A 123 1.21 0.59 11.21
C GLY A 123 1.13 -0.93 11.13
N ILE A 124 2.23 -1.61 11.38
CA ILE A 124 2.30 -3.08 11.39
C ILE A 124 2.59 -3.57 12.81
N ALA A 125 1.79 -4.51 13.28
CA ALA A 125 1.99 -5.20 14.55
C ALA A 125 1.97 -6.72 14.35
N PRO A 126 2.74 -7.52 15.09
CA PRO A 126 2.46 -8.95 15.21
C PRO A 126 1.04 -9.14 15.77
N ALA A 127 0.31 -10.17 15.32
CA ALA A 127 -1.08 -10.39 15.72
C ALA A 127 -1.26 -10.34 17.24
N GLY A 128 -2.14 -9.44 17.72
CA GLY A 128 -2.39 -9.17 19.14
C GLY A 128 -1.25 -8.43 19.87
N GLY A 129 -0.25 -7.94 19.15
CA GLY A 129 0.91 -7.21 19.68
C GLY A 129 0.79 -5.70 19.55
N ALA A 130 1.88 -5.00 19.88
CA ALA A 130 2.01 -3.56 19.66
C ALA A 130 2.57 -3.29 18.24
N VAL A 131 2.25 -2.12 17.67
CA VAL A 131 2.84 -1.64 16.42
C VAL A 131 4.36 -1.57 16.56
N ILE A 132 5.08 -2.20 15.63
CA ILE A 132 6.54 -2.29 15.60
C ILE A 132 7.17 -1.47 14.47
N ALA A 133 6.38 -1.09 13.46
CA ALA A 133 6.83 -0.26 12.35
C ALA A 133 5.66 0.55 11.79
N ASP A 134 5.96 1.78 11.37
CA ASP A 134 5.03 2.70 10.69
C ASP A 134 5.60 3.07 9.32
N PHE A 135 4.74 2.99 8.30
CA PHE A 135 5.06 3.27 6.90
C PHE A 135 4.15 4.39 6.39
N PRO A 136 4.65 5.62 6.22
CA PRO A 136 3.87 6.70 5.63
C PRO A 136 3.77 6.52 4.11
N PHE A 137 2.57 6.75 3.58
CA PHE A 137 2.29 6.74 2.15
C PHE A 137 1.75 8.11 1.71
N GLU A 138 2.25 8.58 0.56
CA GLU A 138 1.72 9.72 -0.17
C GLU A 138 1.49 9.26 -1.62
N LEU A 139 0.25 9.01 -1.99
CA LEU A 139 -0.16 8.43 -3.27
C LEU A 139 -0.90 9.47 -4.11
N ALA A 140 -0.95 9.28 -5.43
CA ALA A 140 -1.65 10.21 -6.31
C ALA A 140 -3.18 10.03 -6.24
N ASP A 141 -3.90 11.13 -6.36
CA ASP A 141 -5.37 11.13 -6.47
C ASP A 141 -5.83 10.36 -7.71
N GLY A 142 -6.83 9.51 -7.53
CA GLY A 142 -7.33 8.58 -8.56
C GLY A 142 -6.36 7.47 -8.93
N GLY A 143 -5.19 7.37 -8.28
CA GLY A 143 -4.19 6.33 -8.53
C GLY A 143 -4.63 4.96 -8.03
N SER A 144 -4.04 3.91 -8.62
CA SER A 144 -4.21 2.51 -8.20
C SER A 144 -2.87 1.91 -7.85
N TYR A 145 -2.79 1.17 -6.74
CA TYR A 145 -1.53 0.70 -6.19
C TYR A 145 -1.64 -0.71 -5.63
N VAL A 146 -0.57 -1.48 -5.80
CA VAL A 146 -0.33 -2.73 -5.06
C VAL A 146 0.69 -2.44 -3.97
N VAL A 147 0.42 -2.88 -2.75
CA VAL A 147 1.33 -2.82 -1.61
C VAL A 147 1.58 -4.24 -1.13
N VAL A 148 2.84 -4.65 -1.08
CA VAL A 148 3.24 -5.99 -0.66
C VAL A 148 4.08 -5.90 0.61
N ALA A 149 3.60 -6.51 1.69
CA ALA A 149 4.43 -6.76 2.87
C ALA A 149 5.42 -7.87 2.52
N THR A 150 6.70 -7.57 2.55
CA THR A 150 7.77 -8.42 2.03
C THR A 150 8.96 -8.48 2.99
N GLY A 151 9.95 -9.31 2.68
CA GLY A 151 11.11 -9.50 3.55
C GLY A 151 10.81 -10.33 4.79
N LEU A 152 11.73 -10.32 5.73
CA LEU A 152 11.69 -11.13 6.94
C LEU A 152 11.95 -10.27 8.17
N LEU A 153 11.11 -10.41 9.19
CA LEU A 153 11.27 -9.68 10.43
C LEU A 153 12.56 -10.14 11.15
N GLY A 154 13.47 -9.18 11.39
CA GLY A 154 14.75 -9.42 12.05
C GLY A 154 15.86 -9.92 11.11
N ASP A 155 15.62 -10.11 9.83
CA ASP A 155 16.67 -10.36 8.85
C ASP A 155 17.33 -9.04 8.41
N ASN A 156 18.65 -9.04 8.25
CA ASN A 156 19.41 -7.85 7.83
C ASN A 156 19.70 -7.83 6.32
N THR A 157 19.50 -8.93 5.64
CA THR A 157 19.74 -9.07 4.19
C THR A 157 18.49 -8.70 3.39
N THR A 158 17.35 -9.21 3.85
CA THR A 158 16.03 -8.94 3.29
C THR A 158 15.08 -8.52 4.42
N PRO A 159 15.29 -7.32 5.00
CA PRO A 159 14.48 -6.86 6.14
C PRO A 159 13.00 -6.72 5.73
N PHE A 160 12.13 -6.85 6.73
CA PHE A 160 10.70 -6.59 6.52
C PHE A 160 10.48 -5.15 6.02
N ASP A 161 9.67 -5.02 4.97
CA ASP A 161 9.33 -3.74 4.35
C ASP A 161 7.95 -3.81 3.68
N LEU A 162 7.40 -2.65 3.29
CA LEU A 162 6.24 -2.53 2.43
C LEU A 162 6.68 -2.02 1.05
N ALA A 163 6.76 -2.93 0.08
CA ALA A 163 7.02 -2.58 -1.31
C ALA A 163 5.72 -2.14 -1.99
N ALA A 164 5.76 -1.05 -2.76
CA ALA A 164 4.59 -0.52 -3.43
C ALA A 164 4.87 -0.14 -4.88
N THR A 165 3.90 -0.37 -5.76
CA THR A 165 3.95 0.08 -7.16
C THR A 165 2.61 0.62 -7.62
N ALA A 166 2.63 1.57 -8.56
CA ALA A 166 1.43 1.99 -9.28
C ALA A 166 1.05 0.91 -10.31
N THR A 167 -0.24 0.63 -10.41
CA THR A 167 -0.77 -0.40 -11.31
C THR A 167 -2.13 0.02 -11.90
N THR A 168 -2.82 -0.91 -12.54
CA THR A 168 -4.21 -0.75 -12.98
C THR A 168 -5.00 -2.00 -12.57
N PHE A 169 -6.19 -1.79 -11.97
CA PHE A 169 -7.10 -2.90 -11.65
C PHE A 169 -8.15 -3.03 -12.75
N GLY A 170 -8.14 -4.18 -13.44
CA GLY A 170 -8.92 -4.45 -14.62
C GLY A 170 -8.05 -4.58 -15.86
N SER A 171 -8.67 -4.58 -17.03
CA SER A 171 -7.98 -4.65 -18.31
C SER A 171 -8.75 -3.89 -19.40
N SER A 172 -8.10 -3.64 -20.54
CA SER A 172 -8.64 -2.83 -21.62
C SER A 172 -9.83 -3.48 -22.37
N GLY A 173 -10.03 -4.78 -22.19
CA GLY A 173 -11.09 -5.53 -22.88
C GLY A 173 -11.36 -6.89 -22.25
N SER A 174 -12.48 -7.50 -22.59
CA SER A 174 -12.89 -8.81 -22.05
C SER A 174 -12.09 -10.01 -22.59
N ASP A 175 -11.23 -9.79 -23.58
CA ASP A 175 -10.36 -10.79 -24.19
C ASP A 175 -8.91 -10.74 -23.69
N VAL A 176 -8.63 -9.84 -22.76
CA VAL A 176 -7.32 -9.68 -22.10
C VAL A 176 -7.46 -9.68 -20.59
N VAL A 177 -6.37 -9.97 -19.89
CA VAL A 177 -6.24 -9.91 -18.42
C VAL A 177 -5.08 -8.99 -18.09
N GLY A 178 -5.29 -8.07 -17.16
CA GLY A 178 -4.24 -7.22 -16.60
C GLY A 178 -3.43 -7.98 -15.56
N LEU A 179 -2.12 -7.88 -15.62
CA LEU A 179 -1.22 -8.51 -14.65
C LEU A 179 -0.22 -7.51 -14.10
N GLU A 180 0.00 -7.57 -12.80
CA GLU A 180 1.18 -7.06 -12.12
C GLU A 180 1.92 -8.26 -11.56
N ILE A 181 3.25 -8.35 -11.77
CA ILE A 181 4.04 -9.49 -11.31
C ILE A 181 5.07 -9.00 -10.31
N TYR A 182 5.21 -9.68 -9.18
CA TYR A 182 6.12 -9.33 -8.10
C TYR A 182 7.05 -10.51 -7.75
N HIS A 183 8.36 -10.24 -7.70
CA HIS A 183 9.34 -11.22 -7.25
C HIS A 183 9.55 -11.11 -5.73
N GLY A 184 8.84 -11.92 -4.97
CA GLY A 184 8.81 -11.83 -3.51
C GLY A 184 9.50 -12.98 -2.75
N SER A 185 10.24 -13.87 -3.42
CA SER A 185 11.03 -14.93 -2.77
C SER A 185 12.42 -14.40 -2.40
N THR A 186 12.70 -14.33 -1.11
CA THR A 186 13.88 -13.63 -0.55
C THR A 186 15.20 -14.32 -0.81
N ASP A 187 15.19 -15.64 -1.04
CA ASP A 187 16.38 -16.47 -1.28
C ASP A 187 16.54 -16.92 -2.74
N ALA A 188 15.61 -16.52 -3.62
CA ALA A 188 15.69 -16.82 -5.03
C ALA A 188 16.60 -15.79 -5.76
N PRO A 189 17.43 -16.23 -6.71
CA PRO A 189 18.22 -15.33 -7.54
C PRO A 189 17.33 -14.58 -8.53
N ALA A 190 17.93 -13.66 -9.32
CA ALA A 190 17.27 -13.12 -10.49
C ALA A 190 16.81 -14.24 -11.45
N VAL A 191 15.58 -14.11 -11.98
CA VAL A 191 14.94 -15.13 -12.80
C VAL A 191 14.48 -14.56 -14.14
N ASP A 192 14.37 -15.43 -15.12
CA ASP A 192 13.61 -15.20 -16.35
C ASP A 192 12.26 -15.92 -16.23
N ILE A 193 11.19 -15.25 -16.63
CA ILE A 193 9.83 -15.79 -16.62
C ILE A 193 9.38 -15.95 -18.08
N TYR A 194 8.92 -17.15 -18.39
CA TYR A 194 8.40 -17.53 -19.70
C TYR A 194 6.91 -17.80 -19.62
N ALA A 195 6.16 -17.38 -20.64
CA ALA A 195 4.75 -17.72 -20.84
C ALA A 195 4.63 -18.53 -22.13
N ASN A 196 4.16 -19.79 -22.02
CA ASN A 196 4.07 -20.74 -23.16
C ASN A 196 5.39 -20.84 -23.98
N GLY A 197 6.53 -20.82 -23.30
CA GLY A 197 7.87 -20.90 -23.91
C GLY A 197 8.41 -19.61 -24.51
N SER A 198 7.67 -18.50 -24.45
CA SER A 198 8.15 -17.17 -24.85
C SER A 198 8.55 -16.37 -23.61
N ALA A 199 9.72 -15.70 -23.66
CA ALA A 199 10.17 -14.86 -22.55
C ALA A 199 9.17 -13.71 -22.31
N LEU A 200 8.71 -13.59 -21.06
CA LEU A 200 7.82 -12.52 -20.60
C LEU A 200 8.61 -11.47 -19.83
N LEU A 201 9.43 -11.90 -18.88
CA LEU A 201 10.32 -11.05 -18.08
C LEU A 201 11.73 -11.68 -18.08
N THR A 202 12.75 -10.85 -18.04
CA THR A 202 14.15 -11.30 -17.94
C THR A 202 14.89 -10.51 -16.89
N ASP A 203 15.84 -11.17 -16.20
CA ASP A 203 16.66 -10.58 -15.13
C ASP A 203 15.84 -9.96 -14.00
N PHE A 204 14.73 -10.63 -13.65
CA PHE A 204 13.72 -10.18 -12.69
C PHE A 204 14.16 -10.57 -11.28
N SER A 205 14.51 -9.58 -10.48
CA SER A 205 15.17 -9.76 -9.18
C SER A 205 14.19 -9.62 -8.00
N TYR A 206 14.58 -10.13 -6.83
CA TYR A 206 13.81 -9.93 -5.60
C TYR A 206 13.49 -8.46 -5.36
N GLY A 207 12.23 -8.17 -5.10
CA GLY A 207 11.69 -6.82 -4.88
C GLY A 207 11.19 -6.12 -6.15
N ASP A 208 11.46 -6.69 -7.34
CA ASP A 208 11.02 -6.10 -8.60
C ASP A 208 9.51 -6.31 -8.83
N PHE A 209 8.89 -5.28 -9.40
CA PHE A 209 7.58 -5.33 -10.02
C PHE A 209 7.71 -5.26 -11.54
N SER A 210 6.89 -6.04 -12.27
CA SER A 210 6.91 -6.05 -13.74
C SER A 210 6.42 -4.74 -14.36
N GLY A 211 5.68 -3.94 -13.60
CA GLY A 211 4.74 -2.97 -14.13
C GLY A 211 3.50 -3.67 -14.72
N PHE A 212 2.44 -2.91 -14.89
CA PHE A 212 1.19 -3.44 -15.43
C PHE A 212 1.35 -3.88 -16.88
N VAL A 213 0.99 -5.14 -17.17
CA VAL A 213 1.00 -5.73 -18.51
C VAL A 213 -0.35 -6.39 -18.79
N GLU A 214 -0.77 -6.41 -20.06
CA GLU A 214 -1.95 -7.14 -20.49
C GLU A 214 -1.56 -8.35 -21.34
N VAL A 215 -2.19 -9.48 -21.05
CA VAL A 215 -2.02 -10.72 -21.81
C VAL A 215 -3.39 -11.21 -22.29
N PRO A 216 -3.48 -11.94 -23.41
CA PRO A 216 -4.74 -12.58 -23.82
C PRO A 216 -5.34 -13.41 -22.69
N ALA A 217 -6.68 -13.42 -22.55
CA ALA A 217 -7.40 -14.24 -21.59
C ALA A 217 -7.37 -15.71 -22.03
N ALA A 218 -6.25 -16.38 -21.74
CA ALA A 218 -5.99 -17.77 -22.09
C ALA A 218 -5.25 -18.46 -20.94
N ASP A 219 -5.21 -19.77 -20.95
CA ASP A 219 -4.43 -20.53 -19.98
C ASP A 219 -2.96 -20.57 -20.41
N TYR A 220 -2.07 -20.39 -19.44
CA TYR A 220 -0.63 -20.34 -19.67
C TYR A 220 0.10 -21.42 -18.87
N VAL A 221 1.19 -21.89 -19.46
CA VAL A 221 2.27 -22.56 -18.75
C VAL A 221 3.36 -21.53 -18.51
N LEU A 222 3.58 -21.20 -17.24
CA LEU A 222 4.68 -20.33 -16.82
C LEU A 222 5.91 -21.17 -16.56
N GLY A 223 7.04 -20.79 -17.16
CA GLY A 223 8.35 -21.34 -16.87
C GLY A 223 9.16 -20.36 -16.05
N VAL A 224 9.82 -20.82 -14.99
CA VAL A 224 10.76 -20.01 -14.19
C VAL A 224 12.16 -20.57 -14.42
N ALA A 225 13.08 -19.71 -14.82
CA ALA A 225 14.47 -20.03 -15.07
C ALA A 225 15.39 -19.11 -14.26
N PRO A 226 16.61 -19.54 -13.87
CA PRO A 226 17.65 -18.61 -13.48
C PRO A 226 17.93 -17.64 -14.64
N ALA A 227 18.27 -16.38 -14.34
CA ALA A 227 18.53 -15.38 -15.38
C ALA A 227 19.54 -15.89 -16.44
N GLY A 228 19.14 -15.88 -17.71
CA GLY A 228 19.91 -16.41 -18.83
C GLY A 228 20.01 -17.94 -18.91
N GLY A 229 19.25 -18.68 -18.08
CA GLY A 229 19.23 -20.14 -18.06
C GLY A 229 17.99 -20.77 -18.68
N ASP A 230 17.92 -22.10 -18.61
CA ASP A 230 16.73 -22.88 -19.01
C ASP A 230 15.72 -22.95 -17.85
N PRO A 231 14.41 -23.05 -18.14
CA PRO A 231 13.37 -23.22 -17.12
C PRO A 231 13.61 -24.45 -16.22
N ILE A 232 13.60 -24.22 -14.91
CA ILE A 232 13.79 -25.26 -13.89
C ILE A 232 12.50 -25.57 -13.11
N ALA A 233 11.47 -24.76 -13.26
CA ALA A 233 10.15 -24.98 -12.69
C ALA A 233 9.07 -24.52 -13.66
N GLY A 234 7.91 -25.20 -13.64
CA GLY A 234 6.75 -24.85 -14.42
C GLY A 234 5.50 -24.75 -13.57
N PHE A 235 4.59 -23.83 -13.94
CA PHE A 235 3.32 -23.62 -13.23
C PHE A 235 2.20 -23.41 -14.24
N THR A 236 0.97 -23.81 -13.87
CA THR A 236 -0.22 -23.52 -14.67
C THR A 236 -0.87 -22.22 -14.18
N ALA A 237 -1.16 -21.30 -15.10
CA ALA A 237 -1.89 -20.07 -14.82
C ALA A 237 -3.21 -20.07 -15.63
N PRO A 238 -4.36 -20.40 -15.00
CA PRO A 238 -5.65 -20.50 -15.69
C PRO A 238 -6.30 -19.12 -15.82
N LEU A 239 -5.83 -18.30 -16.78
CA LEU A 239 -6.30 -16.92 -17.00
C LEU A 239 -7.48 -16.85 -17.97
N SER A 240 -7.91 -17.94 -18.62
CA SER A 240 -9.00 -17.94 -19.60
C SER A 240 -10.34 -17.46 -19.05
N GLY A 241 -10.57 -17.62 -17.74
CA GLY A 241 -11.78 -17.18 -17.05
C GLY A 241 -11.73 -15.75 -16.49
N LEU A 242 -10.60 -15.03 -16.61
CA LEU A 242 -10.35 -13.74 -15.97
C LEU A 242 -10.41 -12.55 -16.93
N GLY A 243 -10.87 -12.73 -18.16
CA GLY A 243 -10.97 -11.68 -19.17
C GLY A 243 -11.77 -10.47 -18.68
N GLY A 244 -11.24 -9.26 -18.89
CA GLY A 244 -11.78 -8.00 -18.35
C GLY A 244 -11.29 -7.65 -16.95
N GLY A 245 -10.68 -8.61 -16.24
CA GLY A 245 -10.14 -8.46 -14.89
C GLY A 245 -8.63 -8.25 -14.83
N SER A 246 -8.10 -8.27 -13.61
CA SER A 246 -6.67 -8.26 -13.34
C SER A 246 -6.30 -9.13 -12.15
N ALA A 247 -5.02 -9.48 -12.05
CA ALA A 247 -4.46 -10.20 -10.92
C ALA A 247 -3.04 -9.71 -10.63
N VAL A 248 -2.64 -9.81 -9.36
CA VAL A 248 -1.24 -9.67 -8.95
C VAL A 248 -0.64 -11.05 -8.77
N VAL A 249 0.31 -11.42 -9.62
CA VAL A 249 1.02 -12.70 -9.54
C VAL A 249 2.29 -12.47 -8.73
N PHE A 250 2.52 -13.28 -7.69
CA PHE A 250 3.70 -13.10 -6.85
C PHE A 250 4.38 -14.42 -6.51
N ALA A 251 5.71 -14.39 -6.55
CA ALA A 251 6.54 -15.45 -6.03
C ALA A 251 6.62 -15.37 -4.51
N SER A 252 6.48 -16.47 -3.83
CA SER A 252 6.35 -16.54 -2.37
C SER A 252 7.01 -17.81 -1.83
N GLY A 253 7.56 -17.71 -0.61
CA GLY A 253 8.27 -18.80 0.05
C GLY A 253 9.74 -18.90 -0.34
N PHE A 254 10.40 -19.97 0.10
CA PHE A 254 11.84 -20.16 0.00
C PHE A 254 12.20 -21.21 -1.06
N LEU A 255 13.10 -20.82 -1.97
CA LEU A 255 13.65 -21.72 -3.00
C LEU A 255 14.58 -22.78 -2.40
N SER A 256 15.24 -22.47 -1.28
CA SER A 256 16.12 -23.39 -0.55
C SER A 256 15.42 -24.68 -0.04
N GLY A 257 14.10 -24.72 -0.06
CA GLY A 257 13.31 -25.83 0.49
C GLY A 257 12.94 -25.68 1.95
N ASP A 258 13.26 -24.53 2.57
CA ASP A 258 12.78 -24.18 3.88
C ASP A 258 11.27 -23.91 3.88
N ASP A 259 10.64 -23.97 5.05
CA ASP A 259 9.21 -23.70 5.18
C ASP A 259 8.99 -22.19 5.45
N PRO A 260 8.08 -21.55 4.73
CA PRO A 260 7.16 -22.04 3.69
C PRO A 260 7.85 -22.26 2.33
N ALA A 261 7.53 -23.40 1.69
CA ALA A 261 8.10 -23.75 0.39
C ALA A 261 7.71 -22.73 -0.71
N PHE A 262 8.60 -22.59 -1.69
CA PHE A 262 8.41 -21.74 -2.86
C PHE A 262 7.15 -22.14 -3.65
N GLY A 263 6.41 -21.11 -4.11
CA GLY A 263 5.27 -21.23 -5.01
C GLY A 263 4.94 -19.91 -5.70
N LEU A 264 4.12 -19.99 -6.72
CA LEU A 264 3.52 -18.83 -7.37
C LEU A 264 2.06 -18.70 -6.96
N PHE A 265 1.64 -17.47 -6.69
CA PHE A 265 0.29 -17.15 -6.22
C PHE A 265 -0.28 -16.02 -7.06
N ALA A 266 -1.60 -15.96 -7.19
CA ALA A 266 -2.31 -14.88 -7.88
C ALA A 266 -3.36 -14.29 -6.94
N ALA A 267 -3.21 -13.02 -6.56
CA ALA A 267 -4.22 -12.28 -5.83
C ALA A 267 -5.19 -11.62 -6.81
N LEU A 268 -6.47 -11.90 -6.67
CA LEU A 268 -7.55 -11.32 -7.46
C LEU A 268 -8.08 -10.04 -6.81
N ASN A 269 -8.81 -9.23 -7.56
CA ASN A 269 -9.34 -7.93 -7.10
C ASN A 269 -10.32 -8.02 -5.93
N ASP A 270 -10.89 -9.20 -5.68
CA ASP A 270 -11.78 -9.48 -4.54
C ASP A 270 -11.04 -9.93 -3.27
N GLY A 271 -9.71 -10.06 -3.34
CA GLY A 271 -8.86 -10.53 -2.25
C GLY A 271 -8.65 -12.04 -2.21
N MET A 272 -9.26 -12.80 -3.11
CA MET A 272 -8.97 -14.22 -3.23
C MET A 272 -7.54 -14.44 -3.72
N VAL A 273 -6.81 -15.33 -3.06
CA VAL A 273 -5.48 -15.75 -3.51
C VAL A 273 -5.54 -17.19 -3.99
N LEU A 274 -5.10 -17.38 -5.21
CA LEU A 274 -5.02 -18.69 -5.86
C LEU A 274 -3.55 -19.14 -5.90
N GLU A 275 -3.28 -20.37 -5.45
CA GLU A 275 -1.98 -21.00 -5.68
C GLU A 275 -1.94 -21.56 -7.10
N LEU A 276 -0.91 -21.19 -7.87
CA LEU A 276 -0.70 -21.73 -9.21
C LEU A 276 -0.08 -23.13 -9.09
N SER A 277 -0.74 -24.13 -9.71
CA SER A 277 -0.30 -25.52 -9.60
C SER A 277 1.05 -25.71 -10.29
N ALA A 278 2.04 -26.22 -9.55
CA ALA A 278 3.30 -26.65 -10.13
C ALA A 278 3.10 -27.82 -11.09
N LEU A 279 3.81 -27.81 -12.21
CA LEU A 279 3.87 -28.93 -13.12
C LEU A 279 4.83 -29.98 -12.56
N GLU A 280 4.40 -31.24 -12.52
CA GLU A 280 5.30 -32.35 -12.21
C GLU A 280 6.38 -32.41 -13.29
N GLN A 281 7.64 -32.36 -12.89
CA GLN A 281 8.74 -32.66 -13.79
C GLN A 281 8.78 -34.17 -13.98
N ASP A 282 8.35 -34.65 -15.15
CA ASP A 282 8.60 -36.03 -15.55
C ASP A 282 10.13 -36.25 -15.64
N CYS A 283 10.66 -37.06 -14.71
CA CYS A 283 12.07 -37.49 -14.67
C CYS A 283 12.41 -38.38 -15.86
#